data_faaf8e305cb3b2d875c1fae4f734b8af
#
_entry.id   faaf8e305cb3b2d875c1fae4f734b8af
#
_cell.length_a   1.000
_cell.length_b   1.000
_cell.length_c   1.000
_cell.angle_alpha   90.00
_cell.angle_beta   90.00
_cell.angle_gamma   90.00
#
_symmetry.space_group_name_H-M   'P 1'
#
loop_
_entity.id
_entity.type
_entity.pdbx_description
1 polymer ?
#
loop_
_entity_poly.entity_id
_entity_poly.type
_entity_poly.pdbx_seq_one_letter_code
_entity_poly.pdbx_strand_id
1 'polypeptide(L)'
;MNKIDYVVTSTTKYIEQMTKAQRKKYGQFFTSKETAVFMAELFDLQSASGTVSILDPGAGSGILSTALIERMLDVAAITKIKLVCYESDTNILELLRSNMDWVCAHASKPIEYEIVADNYILSQMADYNHMLWESPNPPKYDYVIGNPPYMKIPKDAPEALAMPDVCYGAPNLYFIFASMSLFNLKSDGEMVYIIPRSWTSGAYFKKFRQKFLDEGALEHIHLFVSRDKVFEKESVLQETIIIKVKKAKNKPQNVTITTTQSNADFSQKTVFHAPYDTVVNGKDQYVYLVTNAKEVETLERLNRLPNTLPSIGLKMKTGLTVDFRNREALRDHAEATAVPLFYSQHIKNGKVEFPIGKEHEYLVTEQNGLLHKNSNYLFGKRFTAKEEHRRLQCGIYLARKHPEYREISTQNKINFICGLHELSECVVYGLYVLFNSTLYDCYYRILNGSTQVNSTEINSMPVPPMNTIEAMGKALIRSKDMSEASCDNILRSFI
;
A
#
# COMPACT_ATOMS: atom_id res chain seq x y z
N MET A 1 -23.30 -26.75 -17.78
CA MET A 1 -22.96 -25.42 -17.21
C MET A 1 -21.58 -25.58 -16.55
N ASN A 2 -20.64 -24.69 -16.83
CA ASN A 2 -19.34 -24.66 -16.20
C ASN A 2 -19.52 -24.40 -14.69
N LYS A 3 -18.65 -24.96 -13.83
CA LYS A 3 -18.80 -24.90 -12.36
C LYS A 3 -18.75 -23.45 -11.84
N ILE A 4 -17.85 -22.65 -12.37
CA ILE A 4 -17.75 -21.23 -11.98
C ILE A 4 -19.00 -20.46 -12.40
N ASP A 5 -19.62 -20.76 -13.55
CA ASP A 5 -20.85 -20.10 -13.99
C ASP A 5 -22.05 -20.41 -13.08
N TYR A 6 -22.10 -21.61 -12.55
CA TYR A 6 -23.12 -21.99 -11.55
C TYR A 6 -22.91 -21.14 -10.27
N VAL A 7 -21.71 -21.14 -9.72
CA VAL A 7 -21.40 -20.40 -8.48
C VAL A 7 -21.61 -18.90 -8.65
N VAL A 8 -21.26 -18.32 -9.80
CA VAL A 8 -21.54 -16.91 -10.13
C VAL A 8 -23.05 -16.65 -10.15
N THR A 9 -23.81 -17.51 -10.80
CA THR A 9 -25.28 -17.34 -10.89
C THR A 9 -25.93 -17.41 -9.52
N SER A 10 -25.58 -18.40 -8.69
CA SER A 10 -26.10 -18.54 -7.33
C SER A 10 -25.69 -17.37 -6.43
N THR A 11 -24.44 -16.92 -6.54
CA THR A 11 -23.94 -15.75 -5.80
C THR A 11 -24.67 -14.46 -6.20
N THR A 12 -24.91 -14.26 -7.50
CA THR A 12 -25.64 -13.08 -8.01
C THR A 12 -27.06 -13.03 -7.43
N LYS A 13 -27.77 -14.16 -7.46
CA LYS A 13 -29.12 -14.26 -6.86
C LYS A 13 -29.10 -13.94 -5.37
N TYR A 14 -28.09 -14.40 -4.63
CA TYR A 14 -27.95 -14.13 -3.22
C TYR A 14 -27.67 -12.61 -2.96
N ILE A 15 -26.79 -11.98 -3.75
CA ILE A 15 -26.48 -10.55 -3.63
C ILE A 15 -27.71 -9.68 -3.91
N GLU A 16 -28.55 -10.05 -4.89
CA GLU A 16 -29.78 -9.33 -5.23
C GLU A 16 -30.74 -9.27 -4.05
N GLN A 17 -30.78 -10.29 -3.20
CA GLN A 17 -31.60 -10.35 -1.99
C GLN A 17 -31.05 -9.51 -0.83
N MET A 18 -29.75 -9.12 -0.85
CA MET A 18 -29.13 -8.33 0.20
C MET A 18 -29.41 -6.84 0.05
N THR A 19 -29.71 -6.17 1.18
CA THR A 19 -29.71 -4.70 1.23
C THR A 19 -28.29 -4.14 1.11
N LYS A 20 -28.16 -2.90 0.58
CA LYS A 20 -26.86 -2.19 0.50
C LYS A 20 -26.20 -2.04 1.88
N ALA A 21 -27.00 -1.87 2.93
CA ALA A 21 -26.52 -1.77 4.30
C ALA A 21 -25.94 -3.09 4.83
N GLN A 22 -26.56 -4.22 4.50
CA GLN A 22 -26.05 -5.55 4.85
C GLN A 22 -24.70 -5.80 4.18
N ARG A 23 -24.58 -5.58 2.88
CA ARG A 23 -23.31 -5.71 2.15
C ARG A 23 -22.20 -4.90 2.77
N LYS A 24 -22.47 -3.63 3.12
CA LYS A 24 -21.48 -2.74 3.75
C LYS A 24 -21.10 -3.18 5.18
N LYS A 25 -22.07 -3.73 5.94
CA LYS A 25 -21.84 -4.16 7.34
C LYS A 25 -20.85 -5.32 7.42
N TYR A 26 -20.93 -6.27 6.50
CA TYR A 26 -20.08 -7.46 6.50
C TYR A 26 -18.76 -7.24 5.75
N GLY A 27 -18.56 -6.08 5.09
CA GLY A 27 -17.34 -5.81 4.29
C GLY A 27 -17.15 -6.81 3.14
N GLN A 28 -18.22 -7.48 2.74
CA GLN A 28 -18.19 -8.53 1.73
C GLN A 28 -18.08 -7.92 0.35
N PHE A 29 -16.96 -8.18 -0.29
CA PHE A 29 -16.71 -7.83 -1.68
C PHE A 29 -16.61 -9.12 -2.48
N PHE A 30 -17.68 -9.46 -3.20
CA PHE A 30 -17.66 -10.65 -4.03
C PHE A 30 -16.74 -10.45 -5.23
N THR A 31 -15.84 -11.39 -5.42
CA THR A 31 -14.92 -11.40 -6.56
C THR A 31 -15.69 -11.68 -7.86
N SER A 32 -15.39 -10.94 -8.94
CA SER A 32 -15.97 -11.23 -10.25
C SER A 32 -15.43 -12.54 -10.82
N LYS A 33 -16.18 -13.15 -11.76
CA LYS A 33 -15.76 -14.36 -12.46
C LYS A 33 -14.38 -14.18 -13.11
N GLU A 34 -14.21 -13.08 -13.83
CA GLU A 34 -12.99 -12.76 -14.59
C GLU A 34 -11.80 -12.66 -13.65
N THR A 35 -11.96 -11.98 -12.51
CA THR A 35 -10.93 -11.88 -11.47
C THR A 35 -10.61 -13.25 -10.86
N ALA A 36 -11.61 -14.06 -10.55
CA ALA A 36 -11.41 -15.39 -9.96
C ALA A 36 -10.67 -16.33 -10.91
N VAL A 37 -11.04 -16.33 -12.19
CA VAL A 37 -10.34 -17.11 -13.24
C VAL A 37 -8.90 -16.64 -13.38
N PHE A 38 -8.67 -15.32 -13.47
CA PHE A 38 -7.33 -14.77 -13.57
C PHE A 38 -6.47 -15.12 -12.34
N MET A 39 -7.00 -15.01 -11.13
CA MET A 39 -6.27 -15.41 -9.92
C MET A 39 -5.91 -16.90 -9.94
N ALA A 40 -6.83 -17.74 -10.34
CA ALA A 40 -6.58 -19.17 -10.49
C ALA A 40 -5.49 -19.46 -11.56
N GLU A 41 -5.45 -18.70 -12.67
CA GLU A 41 -4.44 -18.84 -13.73
C GLU A 41 -3.00 -18.54 -13.26
N LEU A 42 -2.83 -17.80 -12.17
CA LEU A 42 -1.50 -17.47 -11.67
C LEU A 42 -0.78 -18.63 -10.98
N PHE A 43 -1.50 -19.68 -10.54
CA PHE A 43 -0.85 -20.85 -9.92
C PHE A 43 -0.08 -21.68 -10.95
N ASP A 44 1.11 -22.14 -10.56
CA ASP A 44 1.85 -23.13 -11.32
C ASP A 44 1.39 -24.54 -10.93
N LEU A 45 0.68 -25.20 -11.83
CA LEU A 45 0.17 -26.55 -11.63
C LEU A 45 0.99 -27.63 -12.38
N GLN A 46 2.11 -27.26 -13.03
CA GLN A 46 2.89 -28.20 -13.85
C GLN A 46 3.50 -29.33 -13.01
N SER A 47 3.89 -29.05 -11.78
CA SER A 47 4.44 -30.04 -10.85
C SER A 47 3.40 -30.68 -9.93
N ALA A 48 2.15 -30.23 -10.00
CA ALA A 48 1.08 -30.72 -9.14
C ALA A 48 0.67 -32.15 -9.50
N SER A 49 0.67 -33.06 -8.52
CA SER A 49 0.30 -34.46 -8.72
C SER A 49 -0.29 -35.11 -7.48
N GLY A 50 -0.98 -36.22 -7.67
CA GLY A 50 -1.58 -36.98 -6.58
C GLY A 50 -2.69 -36.20 -5.87
N THR A 51 -2.68 -36.20 -4.55
CA THR A 51 -3.62 -35.40 -3.74
C THR A 51 -3.06 -34.01 -3.50
N VAL A 52 -3.82 -32.98 -3.90
CA VAL A 52 -3.48 -31.57 -3.65
C VAL A 52 -4.41 -30.99 -2.59
N SER A 53 -3.88 -30.07 -1.77
CA SER A 53 -4.63 -29.41 -0.69
C SER A 53 -4.74 -27.89 -0.93
N ILE A 54 -5.96 -27.38 -0.86
CA ILE A 54 -6.31 -25.96 -1.06
C ILE A 54 -6.86 -25.38 0.24
N LEU A 55 -6.48 -24.15 0.56
CA LEU A 55 -7.09 -23.33 1.59
C LEU A 55 -7.69 -22.07 0.96
N ASP A 56 -8.93 -21.76 1.33
CA ASP A 56 -9.62 -20.50 1.03
C ASP A 56 -10.08 -19.85 2.34
N PRO A 57 -9.26 -18.99 2.94
CA PRO A 57 -9.59 -18.34 4.19
C PRO A 57 -10.44 -17.08 3.95
N GLY A 58 -11.73 -17.15 4.26
CA GLY A 58 -12.72 -16.13 3.92
C GLY A 58 -13.38 -16.42 2.57
N ALA A 59 -13.87 -17.65 2.43
CA ALA A 59 -14.28 -18.23 1.14
C ALA A 59 -15.51 -17.56 0.52
N GLY A 60 -16.34 -16.86 1.32
CA GLY A 60 -17.55 -16.22 0.83
C GLY A 60 -18.47 -17.23 0.15
N SER A 61 -18.76 -17.05 -1.14
CA SER A 61 -19.58 -17.99 -1.93
C SER A 61 -18.79 -19.17 -2.51
N GLY A 62 -17.47 -19.24 -2.32
CA GLY A 62 -16.59 -20.27 -2.88
C GLY A 62 -16.19 -20.05 -4.34
N ILE A 63 -16.31 -18.83 -4.86
CA ILE A 63 -16.00 -18.54 -6.27
C ILE A 63 -14.51 -18.71 -6.60
N LEU A 64 -13.62 -18.29 -5.69
CA LEU A 64 -12.16 -18.42 -5.85
C LEU A 64 -11.74 -19.89 -5.81
N SER A 65 -12.24 -20.63 -4.82
CA SER A 65 -12.03 -22.08 -4.71
C SER A 65 -12.49 -22.81 -5.96
N THR A 66 -13.69 -22.46 -6.49
CA THR A 66 -14.24 -23.09 -7.69
C THR A 66 -13.39 -22.82 -8.92
N ALA A 67 -12.90 -21.57 -9.10
CA ALA A 67 -12.02 -21.22 -10.22
C ALA A 67 -10.71 -22.04 -10.20
N LEU A 68 -10.10 -22.21 -9.02
CA LEU A 68 -8.89 -23.01 -8.87
C LEU A 68 -9.16 -24.50 -9.07
N ILE A 69 -10.25 -25.02 -8.54
CA ILE A 69 -10.67 -26.41 -8.74
C ILE A 69 -10.84 -26.70 -10.24
N GLU A 70 -11.52 -25.85 -11.00
CA GLU A 70 -11.71 -26.07 -12.44
C GLU A 70 -10.36 -26.26 -13.17
N ARG A 71 -9.37 -25.40 -12.89
CA ARG A 71 -8.04 -25.59 -13.46
C ARG A 71 -7.39 -26.91 -13.06
N MET A 72 -7.54 -27.33 -11.81
CA MET A 72 -6.94 -28.55 -11.30
C MET A 72 -7.59 -29.82 -11.87
N LEU A 73 -8.86 -29.75 -12.24
CA LEU A 73 -9.56 -30.86 -12.87
C LEU A 73 -8.97 -31.21 -14.25
N ASP A 74 -8.37 -30.24 -14.95
CA ASP A 74 -7.73 -30.43 -16.26
C ASP A 74 -6.29 -30.96 -16.14
N VAL A 75 -5.68 -30.96 -14.95
CA VAL A 75 -4.30 -31.49 -14.74
C VAL A 75 -4.35 -32.99 -14.50
N ALA A 76 -3.99 -33.78 -15.49
CA ALA A 76 -4.09 -35.24 -15.43
C ALA A 76 -3.36 -35.88 -14.22
N ALA A 77 -2.22 -35.34 -13.79
CA ALA A 77 -1.45 -35.84 -12.67
C ALA A 77 -2.10 -35.65 -11.29
N ILE A 78 -3.07 -34.71 -11.16
CA ILE A 78 -3.84 -34.54 -9.94
C ILE A 78 -4.95 -35.63 -9.90
N THR A 79 -4.96 -36.42 -8.85
CA THR A 79 -5.92 -37.52 -8.69
C THR A 79 -7.03 -37.20 -7.69
N LYS A 80 -6.79 -36.28 -6.75
CA LYS A 80 -7.74 -35.88 -5.69
C LYS A 80 -7.48 -34.46 -5.24
N ILE A 81 -8.54 -33.74 -4.89
CA ILE A 81 -8.47 -32.38 -4.35
C ILE A 81 -9.04 -32.40 -2.93
N LYS A 82 -8.33 -31.79 -1.98
CA LYS A 82 -8.81 -31.48 -0.64
C LYS A 82 -8.92 -29.98 -0.50
N LEU A 83 -10.10 -29.48 -0.12
CA LEU A 83 -10.39 -28.06 0.06
C LEU A 83 -10.82 -27.79 1.50
N VAL A 84 -10.22 -26.78 2.11
CA VAL A 84 -10.68 -26.21 3.38
C VAL A 84 -11.10 -24.76 3.15
N CYS A 85 -12.34 -24.44 3.48
CA CYS A 85 -12.92 -23.11 3.41
C CYS A 85 -13.17 -22.59 4.82
N TYR A 86 -12.62 -21.43 5.17
CA TYR A 86 -13.03 -20.69 6.37
C TYR A 86 -14.02 -19.62 5.99
N GLU A 87 -15.13 -19.55 6.70
CA GLU A 87 -16.12 -18.49 6.56
C GLU A 87 -16.83 -18.26 7.89
N SER A 88 -16.75 -17.05 8.40
CA SER A 88 -17.32 -16.70 9.70
C SER A 88 -18.72 -16.07 9.62
N ASP A 89 -19.14 -15.61 8.43
CA ASP A 89 -20.48 -15.07 8.24
C ASP A 89 -21.51 -16.20 8.05
N THR A 90 -22.27 -16.45 9.12
CA THR A 90 -23.29 -17.49 9.14
C THR A 90 -24.36 -17.35 8.06
N ASN A 91 -24.58 -16.14 7.54
CA ASN A 91 -25.58 -15.89 6.50
C ASN A 91 -25.19 -16.46 5.13
N ILE A 92 -23.87 -16.60 4.87
CA ILE A 92 -23.38 -17.10 3.58
C ILE A 92 -23.03 -18.60 3.60
N LEU A 93 -22.95 -19.20 4.79
CA LEU A 93 -22.55 -20.62 4.92
C LEU A 93 -23.42 -21.58 4.14
N GLU A 94 -24.73 -21.35 4.10
CA GLU A 94 -25.66 -22.22 3.34
C GLU A 94 -25.41 -22.13 1.83
N LEU A 95 -25.18 -20.89 1.33
CA LEU A 95 -24.80 -20.66 -0.07
C LEU A 95 -23.46 -21.33 -0.40
N LEU A 96 -22.44 -21.16 0.44
CA LEU A 96 -21.14 -21.78 0.27
C LEU A 96 -21.26 -23.31 0.22
N ARG A 97 -21.98 -23.90 1.15
CA ARG A 97 -22.22 -25.35 1.20
C ARG A 97 -22.91 -25.85 -0.06
N SER A 98 -24.02 -25.21 -0.45
CA SER A 98 -24.78 -25.58 -1.65
C SER A 98 -23.93 -25.49 -2.92
N ASN A 99 -23.08 -24.45 -3.02
CA ASN A 99 -22.16 -24.28 -4.14
C ASN A 99 -21.11 -25.40 -4.17
N MET A 100 -20.49 -25.73 -3.02
CA MET A 100 -19.47 -26.78 -2.95
C MET A 100 -20.06 -28.18 -3.20
N ASP A 101 -21.23 -28.47 -2.67
CA ASP A 101 -21.93 -29.74 -2.96
C ASP A 101 -22.16 -29.90 -4.46
N TRP A 102 -22.64 -28.84 -5.12
CA TRP A 102 -22.88 -28.88 -6.57
C TRP A 102 -21.57 -29.03 -7.35
N VAL A 103 -20.52 -28.30 -6.98
CA VAL A 103 -19.19 -28.40 -7.63
C VAL A 103 -18.64 -29.81 -7.48
N CYS A 104 -18.68 -30.40 -6.30
CA CYS A 104 -18.20 -31.75 -6.04
C CYS A 104 -18.98 -32.79 -6.83
N ALA A 105 -20.32 -32.69 -6.87
CA ALA A 105 -21.18 -33.62 -7.61
C ALA A 105 -20.96 -33.61 -9.13
N HIS A 106 -20.41 -32.48 -9.67
CA HIS A 106 -20.15 -32.32 -11.10
C HIS A 106 -18.65 -32.34 -11.46
N ALA A 107 -17.78 -32.69 -10.52
CA ALA A 107 -16.35 -32.79 -10.76
C ALA A 107 -15.98 -34.12 -11.44
N SER A 108 -14.95 -34.07 -12.30
CA SER A 108 -14.38 -35.25 -12.96
C SER A 108 -13.40 -36.05 -12.09
N LYS A 109 -13.06 -35.50 -10.91
CA LYS A 109 -12.14 -36.11 -9.95
C LYS A 109 -12.70 -35.98 -8.52
N PRO A 110 -12.33 -36.89 -7.60
CA PRO A 110 -12.76 -36.80 -6.21
C PRO A 110 -12.33 -35.46 -5.57
N ILE A 111 -13.28 -34.77 -4.96
CA ILE A 111 -13.09 -33.56 -4.16
C ILE A 111 -13.61 -33.84 -2.75
N GLU A 112 -12.75 -33.66 -1.75
CA GLU A 112 -13.17 -33.61 -0.35
C GLU A 112 -13.10 -32.16 0.08
N TYR A 113 -14.19 -31.65 0.68
CA TYR A 113 -14.16 -30.29 1.20
C TYR A 113 -14.63 -30.23 2.66
N GLU A 114 -14.12 -29.24 3.37
CA GLU A 114 -14.52 -28.90 4.73
C GLU A 114 -14.83 -27.40 4.80
N ILE A 115 -15.93 -27.03 5.46
CA ILE A 115 -16.27 -25.64 5.78
C ILE A 115 -16.13 -25.45 7.28
N VAL A 116 -15.20 -24.59 7.68
CA VAL A 116 -14.94 -24.22 9.06
C VAL A 116 -15.63 -22.89 9.33
N ALA A 117 -16.73 -22.94 10.10
CA ALA A 117 -17.53 -21.77 10.46
C ALA A 117 -16.94 -21.06 11.69
N ASP A 118 -15.67 -20.62 11.61
CA ASP A 118 -14.95 -20.00 12.70
C ASP A 118 -14.05 -18.86 12.20
N ASN A 119 -13.53 -18.07 13.14
CA ASN A 119 -12.54 -17.04 12.84
C ASN A 119 -11.22 -17.69 12.44
N TYR A 120 -10.83 -17.54 11.17
CA TYR A 120 -9.62 -18.14 10.62
C TYR A 120 -8.37 -17.83 11.43
N ILE A 121 -8.18 -16.57 11.83
CA ILE A 121 -6.96 -16.16 12.55
C ILE A 121 -6.92 -16.78 13.95
N LEU A 122 -8.03 -16.71 14.67
CA LEU A 122 -8.09 -17.19 16.06
C LEU A 122 -8.02 -18.70 16.15
N SER A 123 -8.59 -19.43 15.19
CA SER A 123 -8.53 -20.89 15.12
C SER A 123 -7.09 -21.42 14.90
N GLN A 124 -6.22 -20.60 14.29
CA GLN A 124 -4.81 -20.95 14.01
C GLN A 124 -3.83 -20.36 15.04
N MET A 125 -4.32 -19.52 15.98
CA MET A 125 -3.46 -18.76 16.92
C MET A 125 -2.55 -19.67 17.75
N ALA A 126 -3.09 -20.78 18.26
CA ALA A 126 -2.34 -21.70 19.10
C ALA A 126 -1.16 -22.35 18.35
N ASP A 127 -1.40 -22.80 17.12
CA ASP A 127 -0.37 -23.36 16.25
C ASP A 127 0.67 -22.32 15.82
N TYR A 128 0.22 -21.12 15.47
CA TYR A 128 1.10 -20.02 15.07
C TYR A 128 2.06 -19.61 16.20
N ASN A 129 1.58 -19.56 17.44
CA ASN A 129 2.37 -19.15 18.61
C ASN A 129 3.04 -20.34 19.35
N HIS A 130 2.99 -21.55 18.79
CA HIS A 130 3.56 -22.75 19.40
C HIS A 130 3.04 -22.99 20.83
N MET A 131 1.77 -22.68 21.08
CA MET A 131 1.15 -22.81 22.41
C MET A 131 0.67 -24.24 22.72
N LEU A 132 0.58 -25.10 21.72
CA LEU A 132 0.17 -26.49 21.86
C LEU A 132 1.41 -27.41 21.93
N TRP A 133 1.65 -27.99 23.08
CA TRP A 133 2.75 -28.94 23.36
C TRP A 133 2.57 -30.28 22.61
N GLU A 134 1.35 -30.58 22.16
CA GLU A 134 0.95 -31.89 21.64
C GLU A 134 0.37 -31.81 20.19
N SER A 135 0.36 -30.67 19.58
CA SER A 135 -0.17 -30.58 18.22
C SER A 135 0.86 -31.09 17.19
N PRO A 136 0.60 -32.25 16.58
CA PRO A 136 1.45 -32.71 15.49
C PRO A 136 1.11 -31.86 14.25
N ASN A 137 1.98 -30.98 13.89
CA ASN A 137 1.96 -30.24 12.62
C ASN A 137 0.60 -29.60 12.26
N PRO A 138 0.47 -28.28 12.30
CA PRO A 138 -0.70 -27.61 11.79
C PRO A 138 -0.95 -28.02 10.33
N PRO A 139 -2.21 -28.09 9.88
CA PRO A 139 -2.52 -28.44 8.49
C PRO A 139 -1.77 -27.49 7.56
N LYS A 140 -1.05 -28.06 6.59
CA LYS A 140 -0.32 -27.32 5.57
C LYS A 140 -0.94 -27.58 4.20
N TYR A 141 -0.99 -26.53 3.41
CA TYR A 141 -1.64 -26.53 2.11
C TYR A 141 -0.65 -26.34 0.97
N ASP A 142 -0.93 -26.95 -0.17
CA ASP A 142 -0.15 -26.75 -1.39
C ASP A 142 -0.46 -25.37 -2.00
N TYR A 143 -1.75 -24.98 -1.93
CA TYR A 143 -2.26 -23.77 -2.56
C TYR A 143 -3.18 -23.01 -1.62
N VAL A 144 -3.05 -21.68 -1.61
CA VAL A 144 -3.96 -20.78 -0.90
C VAL A 144 -4.46 -19.73 -1.89
N ILE A 145 -5.78 -19.58 -1.98
CA ILE A 145 -6.41 -18.53 -2.79
C ILE A 145 -7.35 -17.73 -1.89
N GLY A 146 -7.37 -16.40 -1.99
CA GLY A 146 -8.22 -15.64 -1.09
C GLY A 146 -8.46 -14.18 -1.47
N ASN A 147 -9.60 -13.66 -1.01
CA ASN A 147 -9.97 -12.26 -0.96
C ASN A 147 -10.38 -11.92 0.48
N PRO A 148 -9.41 -11.62 1.37
CA PRO A 148 -9.67 -11.41 2.78
C PRO A 148 -10.44 -10.11 3.06
N PRO A 149 -11.06 -9.94 4.26
CA PRO A 149 -11.76 -8.71 4.61
C PRO A 149 -10.82 -7.51 4.73
N TYR A 150 -11.19 -6.35 4.13
CA TYR A 150 -10.41 -5.09 4.15
C TYR A 150 -10.85 -4.19 5.31
N MET A 151 -10.78 -4.69 6.52
CA MET A 151 -11.27 -3.98 7.69
C MET A 151 -10.13 -3.64 8.65
N LYS A 152 -10.07 -2.36 9.06
CA LYS A 152 -9.19 -1.94 10.15
C LYS A 152 -9.74 -2.44 11.47
N ILE A 153 -8.87 -2.96 12.32
CA ILE A 153 -9.20 -3.40 13.66
C ILE A 153 -8.40 -2.62 14.71
N PRO A 154 -8.87 -2.52 15.95
CA PRO A 154 -8.11 -1.99 17.07
C PRO A 154 -6.80 -2.77 17.28
N LYS A 155 -5.78 -2.11 17.84
CA LYS A 155 -4.49 -2.75 18.14
C LYS A 155 -4.59 -3.86 19.21
N ASP A 156 -5.62 -3.82 20.00
CA ASP A 156 -5.97 -4.77 21.07
C ASP A 156 -7.06 -5.77 20.66
N ALA A 157 -7.43 -5.80 19.38
CA ALA A 157 -8.32 -6.82 18.86
C ALA A 157 -7.68 -8.21 18.97
N PRO A 158 -8.46 -9.28 19.24
CA PRO A 158 -7.94 -10.64 19.39
C PRO A 158 -7.04 -11.09 18.22
N GLU A 159 -7.43 -10.76 16.98
CA GLU A 159 -6.67 -11.10 15.78
C GLU A 159 -5.31 -10.37 15.72
N ALA A 160 -5.26 -9.12 16.20
CA ALA A 160 -4.01 -8.37 16.27
C ALA A 160 -3.09 -8.91 17.36
N LEU A 161 -3.65 -9.35 18.49
CA LEU A 161 -2.92 -9.97 19.59
C LEU A 161 -2.45 -11.39 19.25
N ALA A 162 -3.16 -12.08 18.36
CA ALA A 162 -2.74 -13.40 17.86
C ALA A 162 -1.45 -13.35 17.02
N MET A 163 -1.17 -12.21 16.37
CA MET A 163 -0.01 -12.05 15.45
C MET A 163 0.73 -10.72 15.72
N PRO A 164 1.32 -10.51 16.90
CA PRO A 164 1.93 -9.23 17.29
C PRO A 164 3.22 -8.92 16.51
N ASP A 165 3.83 -9.93 15.94
CA ASP A 165 5.06 -9.84 15.12
C ASP A 165 4.82 -9.24 13.73
N VAL A 166 3.59 -9.28 13.21
CA VAL A 166 3.21 -8.63 11.94
C VAL A 166 2.46 -7.32 12.14
N CYS A 167 1.96 -7.05 13.35
CA CYS A 167 1.14 -5.89 13.64
C CYS A 167 1.96 -4.70 14.16
N TYR A 168 1.63 -3.49 13.68
CA TYR A 168 2.15 -2.22 14.17
C TYR A 168 1.05 -1.15 14.11
N GLY A 169 0.76 -0.51 15.24
CA GLY A 169 -0.34 0.48 15.31
C GLY A 169 -1.73 -0.17 15.21
N ALA A 170 -2.62 0.41 14.41
CA ALA A 170 -3.97 -0.14 14.15
C ALA A 170 -3.94 -0.99 12.87
N PRO A 171 -3.95 -2.32 12.98
CA PRO A 171 -3.80 -3.21 11.84
C PRO A 171 -5.07 -3.32 10.99
N ASN A 172 -4.91 -3.95 9.82
CA ASN A 172 -6.01 -4.32 8.95
C ASN A 172 -6.04 -5.84 8.77
N LEU A 173 -7.20 -6.44 8.75
CA LEU A 173 -7.36 -7.90 8.69
C LEU A 173 -6.68 -8.52 7.48
N TYR A 174 -6.72 -7.88 6.30
CA TYR A 174 -6.20 -8.51 5.07
C TYR A 174 -4.75 -8.96 5.16
N PHE A 175 -3.88 -8.19 5.83
CA PHE A 175 -2.47 -8.58 5.92
C PHE A 175 -2.23 -9.61 7.02
N ILE A 176 -3.06 -9.64 8.07
CA ILE A 176 -3.04 -10.69 9.09
C ILE A 176 -3.43 -12.02 8.43
N PHE A 177 -4.50 -12.03 7.62
CA PHE A 177 -4.90 -13.18 6.80
C PHE A 177 -3.77 -13.65 5.88
N ALA A 178 -3.12 -12.71 5.16
CA ALA A 178 -2.02 -13.05 4.26
C ALA A 178 -0.83 -13.70 5.01
N SER A 179 -0.47 -13.18 6.19
CA SER A 179 0.61 -13.74 7.01
C SER A 179 0.25 -15.12 7.56
N MET A 180 -0.99 -15.30 8.04
CA MET A 180 -1.45 -16.60 8.53
C MET A 180 -1.51 -17.63 7.40
N SER A 181 -1.93 -17.21 6.21
CA SER A 181 -1.95 -18.08 5.02
C SER A 181 -0.56 -18.51 4.59
N LEU A 182 0.42 -17.61 4.64
CA LEU A 182 1.82 -17.96 4.38
C LEU A 182 2.35 -18.95 5.42
N PHE A 183 1.97 -18.79 6.70
CA PHE A 183 2.28 -19.77 7.74
C PHE A 183 1.67 -21.14 7.43
N ASN A 184 0.44 -21.22 6.97
CA ASN A 184 -0.27 -22.47 6.64
C ASN A 184 0.17 -23.11 5.32
N LEU A 185 0.97 -22.47 4.48
CA LEU A 185 1.53 -23.08 3.27
C LEU A 185 2.61 -24.13 3.62
N LYS A 186 2.69 -25.18 2.82
CA LYS A 186 3.86 -26.06 2.73
C LYS A 186 5.07 -25.29 2.18
N SER A 187 6.28 -25.82 2.37
CA SER A 187 7.44 -25.35 1.63
C SER A 187 7.15 -25.47 0.13
N ASP A 188 7.51 -24.44 -0.63
CA ASP A 188 7.21 -24.29 -2.05
C ASP A 188 5.73 -24.18 -2.42
N GLY A 189 4.81 -24.18 -1.45
CA GLY A 189 3.40 -23.89 -1.67
C GLY A 189 3.18 -22.46 -2.16
N GLU A 190 2.09 -22.26 -2.88
CA GLU A 190 1.76 -20.99 -3.54
C GLU A 190 0.51 -20.34 -2.97
N MET A 191 0.53 -19.03 -2.87
CA MET A 191 -0.60 -18.21 -2.46
C MET A 191 -0.89 -17.15 -3.52
N VAL A 192 -2.18 -17.00 -3.86
CA VAL A 192 -2.68 -15.89 -4.70
C VAL A 192 -3.75 -15.13 -3.96
N TYR A 193 -3.50 -13.85 -3.73
CA TYR A 193 -4.39 -12.96 -3.00
C TYR A 193 -4.72 -11.70 -3.77
N ILE A 194 -5.95 -11.22 -3.63
CA ILE A 194 -6.33 -9.85 -3.99
C ILE A 194 -6.45 -9.03 -2.72
N ILE A 195 -5.64 -7.98 -2.59
CA ILE A 195 -5.53 -7.15 -1.38
C ILE A 195 -5.25 -5.69 -1.73
N PRO A 196 -5.57 -4.73 -0.82
CA PRO A 196 -5.22 -3.33 -1.00
C PRO A 196 -3.70 -3.12 -1.14
N ARG A 197 -3.27 -2.26 -2.06
CA ARG A 197 -1.84 -1.97 -2.29
C ARG A 197 -1.15 -1.18 -1.17
N SER A 198 -1.89 -0.66 -0.19
CA SER A 198 -1.34 0.22 0.86
C SER A 198 -0.21 -0.41 1.70
N TRP A 199 -0.11 -1.74 1.74
CA TRP A 199 0.97 -2.43 2.45
C TRP A 199 2.34 -2.28 1.76
N THR A 200 2.37 -1.95 0.48
CA THR A 200 3.63 -1.90 -0.29
C THR A 200 4.60 -0.81 0.20
N SER A 201 4.09 0.29 0.78
CA SER A 201 4.94 1.39 1.26
C SER A 201 4.55 1.94 2.63
N GLY A 202 3.29 1.84 3.05
CA GLY A 202 2.80 2.43 4.29
C GLY A 202 3.59 2.03 5.55
N ALA A 203 3.87 3.00 6.41
CA ALA A 203 4.67 2.80 7.63
C ALA A 203 4.06 1.78 8.61
N TYR A 204 2.72 1.73 8.69
CA TYR A 204 2.01 0.77 9.55
C TYR A 204 2.21 -0.70 9.14
N PHE A 205 2.65 -0.95 7.90
CA PHE A 205 2.83 -2.29 7.35
C PHE A 205 4.29 -2.78 7.39
N LYS A 206 5.19 -2.03 8.01
CA LYS A 206 6.63 -2.37 8.02
C LYS A 206 6.90 -3.78 8.56
N LYS A 207 6.36 -4.12 9.74
CA LYS A 207 6.55 -5.44 10.35
C LYS A 207 5.99 -6.55 9.45
N PHE A 208 4.78 -6.32 8.92
CA PHE A 208 4.16 -7.26 7.98
C PHE A 208 5.05 -7.47 6.75
N ARG A 209 5.47 -6.38 6.07
CA ARG A 209 6.33 -6.50 4.87
C ARG A 209 7.60 -7.29 5.14
N GLN A 210 8.32 -6.95 6.22
CA GLN A 210 9.56 -7.62 6.56
C GLN A 210 9.34 -9.13 6.74
N LYS A 211 8.44 -9.53 7.63
CA LYS A 211 8.17 -10.96 7.86
C LYS A 211 7.63 -11.67 6.62
N PHE A 212 6.66 -11.07 5.94
CA PHE A 212 5.99 -11.64 4.79
C PHE A 212 6.94 -11.85 3.61
N LEU A 213 7.83 -10.88 3.35
CA LEU A 213 8.81 -10.95 2.28
C LEU A 213 10.08 -11.72 2.68
N ASP A 214 10.36 -11.91 3.95
CA ASP A 214 11.44 -12.80 4.40
C ASP A 214 11.07 -14.27 4.19
N GLU A 215 9.83 -14.65 4.51
CA GLU A 215 9.32 -16.02 4.43
C GLU A 215 8.78 -16.38 3.03
N GLY A 216 8.25 -15.38 2.29
CA GLY A 216 7.61 -15.53 0.99
C GLY A 216 8.38 -14.88 -0.16
N ALA A 217 8.44 -15.55 -1.29
CA ALA A 217 8.98 -15.05 -2.55
C ALA A 217 7.84 -14.45 -3.38
N LEU A 218 7.86 -13.14 -3.58
CA LEU A 218 6.89 -12.42 -4.41
C LEU A 218 7.22 -12.69 -5.88
N GLU A 219 6.38 -13.46 -6.58
CA GLU A 219 6.61 -13.88 -7.97
C GLU A 219 5.83 -13.04 -8.98
N HIS A 220 4.62 -12.59 -8.60
CA HIS A 220 3.74 -11.87 -9.51
C HIS A 220 2.97 -10.76 -8.78
N ILE A 221 2.81 -9.63 -9.48
CA ILE A 221 1.93 -8.51 -9.08
C ILE A 221 1.04 -8.17 -10.27
N HIS A 222 -0.27 -8.12 -10.06
CA HIS A 222 -1.21 -7.57 -11.03
C HIS A 222 -1.76 -6.24 -10.56
N LEU A 223 -1.73 -5.23 -11.43
CA LEU A 223 -2.17 -3.86 -11.16
C LEU A 223 -3.38 -3.51 -12.03
N PHE A 224 -4.42 -2.95 -11.41
CA PHE A 224 -5.52 -2.34 -12.12
C PHE A 224 -5.21 -0.85 -12.37
N VAL A 225 -5.16 -0.43 -13.63
CA VAL A 225 -4.77 0.94 -14.00
C VAL A 225 -5.89 1.94 -13.67
N SER A 226 -7.16 1.53 -13.77
CA SER A 226 -8.31 2.35 -13.40
C SER A 226 -8.74 2.09 -11.97
N ARG A 227 -8.68 3.15 -11.14
CA ARG A 227 -9.00 3.12 -9.71
C ARG A 227 -10.45 2.76 -9.41
N ASP A 228 -11.36 3.18 -10.28
CA ASP A 228 -12.79 3.19 -10.00
C ASP A 228 -13.51 1.92 -10.48
N LYS A 229 -12.84 1.05 -11.24
CA LYS A 229 -13.50 -0.05 -11.97
C LYS A 229 -13.39 -1.44 -11.35
N VAL A 230 -12.59 -1.63 -10.29
CA VAL A 230 -12.35 -2.97 -9.71
C VAL A 230 -13.59 -3.51 -8.97
N PHE A 231 -14.37 -2.60 -8.37
CA PHE A 231 -15.60 -2.91 -7.64
C PHE A 231 -16.75 -1.95 -8.02
N GLU A 232 -17.03 -1.81 -9.30
CA GLU A 232 -18.03 -0.87 -9.82
C GLU A 232 -19.41 -0.99 -9.16
N LYS A 233 -19.78 -2.21 -8.74
CA LYS A 233 -21.06 -2.46 -8.08
C LYS A 233 -21.06 -2.15 -6.58
N GLU A 234 -19.89 -1.94 -5.95
CA GLU A 234 -19.73 -1.95 -4.50
C GLU A 234 -19.25 -0.62 -3.91
N SER A 235 -19.02 0.41 -4.71
CA SER A 235 -18.59 1.76 -4.25
C SER A 235 -17.34 1.78 -3.36
N VAL A 236 -16.39 0.85 -3.54
CA VAL A 236 -15.16 0.80 -2.75
C VAL A 236 -14.01 1.47 -3.47
N LEU A 237 -13.58 2.59 -2.94
CA LEU A 237 -12.45 3.41 -3.43
C LEU A 237 -11.08 2.87 -2.94
N GLN A 238 -10.89 1.57 -2.84
CA GLN A 238 -9.59 1.00 -2.48
C GLN A 238 -8.88 0.48 -3.73
N GLU A 239 -7.64 0.92 -3.93
CA GLU A 239 -6.78 0.33 -4.94
C GLU A 239 -6.31 -1.03 -4.47
N THR A 240 -6.82 -2.06 -5.12
CA THR A 240 -6.40 -3.44 -4.90
C THR A 240 -5.36 -3.86 -5.92
N ILE A 241 -4.55 -4.84 -5.52
CA ILE A 241 -3.60 -5.55 -6.38
C ILE A 241 -3.80 -7.05 -6.17
N ILE A 242 -3.48 -7.85 -7.19
CA ILE A 242 -3.38 -9.29 -7.02
C ILE A 242 -1.91 -9.64 -6.90
N ILE A 243 -1.57 -10.46 -5.92
CA ILE A 243 -0.20 -10.93 -5.71
C ILE A 243 -0.15 -12.46 -5.75
N LYS A 244 0.91 -12.99 -6.35
CA LYS A 244 1.32 -14.39 -6.18
C LYS A 244 2.59 -14.43 -5.35
N VAL A 245 2.57 -15.24 -4.31
CA VAL A 245 3.69 -15.46 -3.39
C VAL A 245 3.92 -16.95 -3.23
N LYS A 246 5.16 -17.38 -3.36
CA LYS A 246 5.60 -18.73 -3.06
C LYS A 246 6.24 -18.78 -1.68
N LYS A 247 5.94 -19.77 -0.85
CA LYS A 247 6.62 -19.96 0.44
C LYS A 247 8.03 -20.50 0.21
N ALA A 248 8.96 -19.59 -0.04
CA ALA A 248 10.35 -19.92 -0.31
C ALA A 248 11.29 -18.84 0.21
N LYS A 249 12.46 -19.26 0.73
CA LYS A 249 13.52 -18.33 1.15
C LYS A 249 14.25 -17.72 -0.04
N ASN A 250 14.46 -18.53 -1.09
CA ASN A 250 15.10 -18.06 -2.32
C ASN A 250 14.12 -17.17 -3.10
N LYS A 251 14.57 -15.99 -3.48
CA LYS A 251 13.76 -15.04 -4.24
C LYS A 251 13.96 -15.27 -5.74
N PRO A 252 12.95 -15.03 -6.58
CA PRO A 252 13.11 -15.12 -8.02
C PRO A 252 14.04 -14.01 -8.54
N GLN A 253 14.64 -14.21 -9.70
CA GLN A 253 15.43 -13.16 -10.34
C GLN A 253 14.59 -11.95 -10.72
N ASN A 254 13.36 -12.19 -11.19
CA ASN A 254 12.41 -11.16 -11.58
C ASN A 254 11.06 -11.38 -10.95
N VAL A 255 10.34 -10.28 -10.73
CA VAL A 255 8.90 -10.27 -10.44
C VAL A 255 8.16 -10.03 -11.74
N THR A 256 7.17 -10.86 -12.06
CA THR A 256 6.26 -10.62 -13.18
C THR A 256 5.22 -9.58 -12.78
N ILE A 257 5.08 -8.53 -13.55
CA ILE A 257 4.09 -7.49 -13.33
C ILE A 257 3.14 -7.46 -14.51
N THR A 258 1.84 -7.57 -14.22
CA THR A 258 0.81 -7.46 -15.25
C THR A 258 -0.10 -6.30 -14.95
N THR A 259 -0.65 -5.67 -15.99
CA THR A 259 -1.62 -4.58 -15.81
C THR A 259 -2.83 -4.77 -16.71
N THR A 260 -4.01 -4.38 -16.21
CA THR A 260 -5.25 -4.24 -17.01
C THR A 260 -5.95 -2.93 -16.68
N GLN A 261 -6.87 -2.51 -17.55
CA GLN A 261 -7.67 -1.30 -17.33
C GLN A 261 -8.76 -1.51 -16.26
N SER A 262 -9.24 -2.74 -16.12
CA SER A 262 -10.27 -3.10 -15.15
C SER A 262 -10.25 -4.61 -14.87
N ASN A 263 -11.12 -5.06 -14.00
CA ASN A 263 -11.35 -6.48 -13.70
C ASN A 263 -12.17 -7.22 -14.78
N ALA A 264 -12.52 -6.58 -15.87
CA ALA A 264 -13.32 -7.14 -16.96
C ALA A 264 -12.52 -7.39 -18.25
N ASP A 265 -11.26 -6.93 -18.34
CA ASP A 265 -10.46 -6.96 -19.58
C ASP A 265 -9.11 -7.67 -19.44
N PHE A 266 -9.03 -8.75 -18.69
CA PHE A 266 -7.79 -9.54 -18.51
C PHE A 266 -7.22 -10.11 -19.82
N SER A 267 -8.00 -10.14 -20.90
CA SER A 267 -7.53 -10.54 -22.23
C SER A 267 -6.53 -9.56 -22.84
N GLN A 268 -6.56 -8.30 -22.43
CA GLN A 268 -5.68 -7.23 -22.91
C GLN A 268 -4.61 -6.84 -21.87
N LYS A 269 -4.20 -7.80 -21.04
CA LYS A 269 -3.16 -7.56 -20.05
C LYS A 269 -1.81 -7.25 -20.71
N THR A 270 -1.13 -6.24 -20.19
CA THR A 270 0.31 -6.06 -20.46
C THR A 270 1.13 -6.88 -19.50
N VAL A 271 2.31 -7.32 -19.93
CA VAL A 271 3.24 -8.10 -19.11
C VAL A 271 4.58 -7.40 -19.10
N PHE A 272 5.15 -7.24 -17.92
CA PHE A 272 6.47 -6.66 -17.70
C PHE A 272 7.22 -7.47 -16.63
N HIS A 273 8.54 -7.65 -16.82
CA HIS A 273 9.41 -8.33 -15.86
C HIS A 273 10.40 -7.32 -15.27
N ALA A 274 10.40 -7.19 -13.95
CA ALA A 274 11.30 -6.29 -13.25
C ALA A 274 12.21 -7.07 -12.30
N PRO A 275 13.51 -6.67 -12.13
CA PRO A 275 14.40 -7.33 -11.17
C PRO A 275 13.81 -7.33 -9.76
N TYR A 276 13.91 -8.47 -9.07
CA TYR A 276 13.35 -8.60 -7.71
C TYR A 276 13.88 -7.52 -6.77
N ASP A 277 15.19 -7.28 -6.77
CA ASP A 277 15.85 -6.31 -5.90
C ASP A 277 15.50 -4.86 -6.21
N THR A 278 14.97 -4.59 -7.41
CA THR A 278 14.42 -3.27 -7.76
C THR A 278 12.98 -3.15 -7.26
N VAL A 279 12.19 -4.22 -7.37
CA VAL A 279 10.79 -4.24 -6.90
C VAL A 279 10.71 -4.25 -5.38
N VAL A 280 11.53 -5.06 -4.71
CA VAL A 280 11.58 -5.16 -3.23
C VAL A 280 12.91 -4.56 -2.77
N ASN A 281 12.88 -3.35 -2.25
CA ASN A 281 14.11 -2.63 -1.95
C ASN A 281 14.05 -1.83 -0.65
N GLY A 282 15.24 -1.51 -0.14
CA GLY A 282 15.46 -0.69 1.04
C GLY A 282 15.29 -1.45 2.36
N LYS A 283 15.77 -0.82 3.44
CA LYS A 283 15.73 -1.38 4.80
C LYS A 283 14.32 -1.74 5.28
N ASP A 284 13.32 -1.03 4.78
CA ASP A 284 11.91 -1.23 5.13
C ASP A 284 11.18 -2.16 4.15
N GLN A 285 11.91 -2.78 3.21
CA GLN A 285 11.43 -3.70 2.19
C GLN A 285 10.18 -3.15 1.45
N TYR A 286 10.28 -1.90 0.97
CA TYR A 286 9.21 -1.34 0.16
C TYR A 286 9.04 -2.14 -1.14
N VAL A 287 7.79 -2.28 -1.56
CA VAL A 287 7.45 -2.93 -2.83
C VAL A 287 7.08 -1.84 -3.84
N TYR A 288 7.98 -1.63 -4.80
CA TYR A 288 7.81 -0.62 -5.84
C TYR A 288 6.98 -1.19 -7.00
N LEU A 289 5.84 -0.56 -7.24
CA LEU A 289 4.89 -1.03 -8.25
C LEU A 289 5.21 -0.43 -9.62
N VAL A 290 6.29 -0.93 -10.23
CA VAL A 290 6.74 -0.50 -11.57
C VAL A 290 5.91 -1.18 -12.67
N THR A 291 5.75 -0.50 -13.79
CA THR A 291 4.96 -1.00 -14.93
C THR A 291 5.74 -0.99 -16.25
N ASN A 292 6.92 -0.36 -16.26
CA ASN A 292 7.73 -0.20 -17.47
C ASN A 292 9.21 -0.01 -17.15
N ALA A 293 10.06 -0.15 -18.17
CA ALA A 293 11.51 -0.05 -18.04
C ALA A 293 11.99 1.35 -17.56
N LYS A 294 11.30 2.43 -17.94
CA LYS A 294 11.65 3.78 -17.50
C LYS A 294 11.49 3.98 -15.98
N GLU A 295 10.47 3.35 -15.41
CA GLU A 295 10.28 3.37 -13.95
C GLU A 295 11.37 2.56 -13.24
N VAL A 296 11.76 1.41 -13.77
CA VAL A 296 12.89 0.61 -13.25
C VAL A 296 14.17 1.45 -13.31
N GLU A 297 14.48 2.07 -14.45
CA GLU A 297 15.66 2.95 -14.60
C GLU A 297 15.64 4.11 -13.59
N THR A 298 14.46 4.70 -13.36
CA THR A 298 14.29 5.76 -12.35
C THR A 298 14.67 5.28 -10.95
N LEU A 299 14.18 4.10 -10.56
CA LEU A 299 14.51 3.49 -9.26
C LEU A 299 15.99 3.17 -9.15
N GLU A 300 16.56 2.51 -10.14
CA GLU A 300 17.98 2.13 -10.15
C GLU A 300 18.90 3.35 -10.08
N ARG A 301 18.57 4.41 -10.81
CA ARG A 301 19.34 5.65 -10.80
C ARG A 301 19.35 6.30 -9.42
N LEU A 302 18.18 6.46 -8.78
CA LEU A 302 18.09 7.08 -7.45
C LEU A 302 18.62 6.15 -6.35
N ASN A 303 18.41 4.84 -6.44
CA ASN A 303 18.89 3.89 -5.43
C ASN A 303 20.44 3.79 -5.37
N ARG A 304 21.17 4.32 -6.36
CA ARG A 304 22.63 4.48 -6.29
C ARG A 304 23.08 5.61 -5.39
N LEU A 305 22.19 6.54 -5.03
CA LEU A 305 22.51 7.64 -4.13
C LEU A 305 22.73 7.11 -2.69
N PRO A 306 23.79 7.59 -2.01
CA PRO A 306 24.28 6.93 -0.80
C PRO A 306 23.51 7.28 0.47
N ASN A 307 22.67 8.32 0.45
CA ASN A 307 22.08 8.89 1.66
C ASN A 307 20.56 8.90 1.62
N THR A 308 19.97 9.17 2.78
CA THR A 308 18.57 9.55 2.98
C THR A 308 18.55 10.88 3.75
N LEU A 309 17.41 11.60 3.79
CA LEU A 309 17.33 12.84 4.56
C LEU A 309 17.82 12.67 6.01
N PRO A 310 17.40 11.63 6.77
CA PRO A 310 17.89 11.43 8.13
C PRO A 310 19.40 11.17 8.23
N SER A 311 20.00 10.49 7.27
CA SER A 311 21.44 10.19 7.31
C SER A 311 22.33 11.40 7.11
N ILE A 312 21.79 12.49 6.52
CA ILE A 312 22.47 13.76 6.34
C ILE A 312 22.02 14.85 7.33
N GLY A 313 21.34 14.46 8.42
CA GLY A 313 20.90 15.36 9.46
C GLY A 313 19.63 16.17 9.13
N LEU A 314 18.91 15.80 8.09
CA LEU A 314 17.64 16.42 7.69
C LEU A 314 16.46 15.50 8.00
N LYS A 315 15.27 16.08 8.16
CA LYS A 315 14.07 15.30 8.37
C LYS A 315 12.84 16.04 7.87
N MET A 316 12.02 15.33 7.06
CA MET A 316 10.67 15.81 6.79
C MET A 316 9.75 15.45 7.97
N LYS A 317 9.05 16.44 8.46
CA LYS A 317 8.03 16.34 9.52
C LYS A 317 6.68 16.78 8.97
N THR A 318 5.61 16.40 9.65
CA THR A 318 4.25 16.86 9.36
C THR A 318 3.86 17.94 10.36
N GLY A 319 3.17 18.99 9.91
CA GLY A 319 2.62 20.04 10.76
C GLY A 319 1.66 19.46 11.79
N LEU A 320 1.62 20.07 12.96
CA LEU A 320 0.90 19.55 14.14
C LEU A 320 -0.42 20.26 14.42
N THR A 321 -0.62 21.47 13.90
CA THR A 321 -1.83 22.24 14.16
C THR A 321 -3.02 21.67 13.38
N VAL A 322 -4.04 21.27 14.12
CA VAL A 322 -5.31 20.74 13.58
C VAL A 322 -6.40 21.75 13.88
N ASP A 323 -6.97 22.39 12.87
CA ASP A 323 -7.87 23.53 12.96
C ASP A 323 -9.03 23.30 13.93
N PHE A 324 -9.76 22.20 13.72
CA PHE A 324 -10.95 21.89 14.52
C PHE A 324 -10.66 21.61 16.01
N ARG A 325 -9.41 21.29 16.35
CA ARG A 325 -8.96 21.06 17.74
C ARG A 325 -8.45 22.32 18.41
N ASN A 326 -8.13 23.35 17.62
CA ASN A 326 -7.51 24.60 18.09
C ASN A 326 -8.31 25.84 17.71
N ARG A 327 -9.65 25.72 17.52
CA ARG A 327 -10.52 26.79 17.01
C ARG A 327 -10.41 28.09 17.82
N GLU A 328 -10.33 28.00 19.13
CA GLU A 328 -10.27 29.17 20.03
C GLU A 328 -8.92 29.92 19.90
N ALA A 329 -7.89 29.25 19.43
CA ALA A 329 -6.55 29.81 19.23
C ALA A 329 -6.35 30.44 17.84
N LEU A 330 -7.28 30.21 16.89
CA LEU A 330 -7.17 30.72 15.52
C LEU A 330 -7.57 32.19 15.43
N ARG A 331 -6.85 32.95 14.56
CA ARG A 331 -7.11 34.38 14.29
C ARG A 331 -7.02 34.67 12.81
N ASP A 332 -7.82 35.61 12.36
CA ASP A 332 -7.86 36.07 10.95
C ASP A 332 -6.86 37.20 10.69
N HIS A 333 -6.41 37.87 11.74
CA HIS A 333 -5.52 39.02 11.66
C HIS A 333 -4.35 38.88 12.64
N ALA A 334 -3.26 39.61 12.35
CA ALA A 334 -2.11 39.68 13.24
C ALA A 334 -2.49 40.35 14.57
N GLU A 335 -2.21 39.70 15.69
CA GLU A 335 -2.29 40.21 17.05
C GLU A 335 -0.89 40.19 17.69
N ALA A 336 -0.69 40.89 18.79
CA ALA A 336 0.63 41.06 19.41
C ALA A 336 1.33 39.73 19.77
N THR A 337 0.57 38.68 20.08
CA THR A 337 1.09 37.35 20.44
C THR A 337 0.82 36.27 19.35
N ALA A 338 0.26 36.67 18.22
CA ALA A 338 -0.09 35.75 17.16
C ALA A 338 1.13 35.41 16.29
N VAL A 339 1.27 34.15 15.96
CA VAL A 339 2.27 33.65 15.01
C VAL A 339 1.62 33.23 13.70
N PRO A 340 2.34 33.30 12.57
CA PRO A 340 1.85 32.77 11.29
C PRO A 340 1.49 31.30 11.39
N LEU A 341 0.30 30.91 10.88
CA LEU A 341 -0.11 29.53 10.69
C LEU A 341 -0.17 29.22 9.20
N PHE A 342 0.76 28.41 8.73
CA PHE A 342 0.86 28.08 7.31
C PHE A 342 -0.06 26.92 6.93
N TYR A 343 -0.77 27.09 5.82
CA TYR A 343 -1.63 26.13 5.15
C TYR A 343 -1.08 25.75 3.77
N SER A 344 -1.59 24.68 3.19
CA SER A 344 -1.20 24.25 1.83
C SER A 344 -1.45 25.33 0.76
N GLN A 345 -2.41 26.22 0.96
CA GLN A 345 -2.71 27.35 0.08
C GLN A 345 -1.61 28.41 0.02
N HIS A 346 -0.77 28.52 1.05
CA HIS A 346 0.40 29.42 1.04
C HIS A 346 1.51 28.95 0.10
N ILE A 347 1.48 27.67 -0.33
CA ILE A 347 2.46 27.10 -1.27
C ILE A 347 1.98 27.40 -2.68
N LYS A 348 2.62 28.35 -3.37
CA LYS A 348 2.30 28.77 -4.74
C LYS A 348 3.58 28.96 -5.54
N ASN A 349 3.62 28.40 -6.76
CA ASN A 349 4.71 28.60 -7.74
C ASN A 349 6.13 28.41 -7.12
N GLY A 350 6.29 27.38 -6.28
CA GLY A 350 7.57 27.04 -5.66
C GLY A 350 7.98 27.93 -4.47
N LYS A 351 7.11 28.86 -4.05
CA LYS A 351 7.36 29.78 -2.93
C LYS A 351 6.28 29.65 -1.89
N VAL A 352 6.59 30.06 -0.66
CA VAL A 352 5.62 30.25 0.41
C VAL A 352 5.31 31.73 0.51
N GLU A 353 4.04 32.07 0.33
CA GLU A 353 3.53 33.43 0.41
C GLU A 353 2.75 33.61 1.72
N PHE A 354 2.94 34.73 2.41
CA PHE A 354 2.23 35.07 3.66
C PHE A 354 2.30 36.57 3.90
N PRO A 355 1.22 37.20 4.36
CA PRO A 355 -0.14 36.68 4.44
C PRO A 355 -0.79 36.58 3.05
N ILE A 356 -1.84 35.76 2.90
CA ILE A 356 -2.61 35.63 1.64
C ILE A 356 -4.08 36.02 1.82
N GLY A 357 -4.46 36.51 3.00
CA GLY A 357 -5.83 36.87 3.34
C GLY A 357 -6.76 35.66 3.53
N LYS A 358 -6.21 34.52 3.91
CA LYS A 358 -6.99 33.34 4.26
C LYS A 358 -7.53 33.46 5.69
N GLU A 359 -8.77 32.98 5.92
CA GLU A 359 -9.29 32.82 7.28
C GLU A 359 -8.37 31.95 8.13
N HIS A 360 -8.15 32.35 9.39
CA HIS A 360 -7.38 31.58 10.37
C HIS A 360 -5.91 31.38 10.02
N GLU A 361 -5.27 32.35 9.35
CA GLU A 361 -3.84 32.26 9.03
C GLU A 361 -2.90 32.73 10.15
N TYR A 362 -3.44 32.95 11.35
CA TYR A 362 -2.67 33.24 12.56
C TYR A 362 -3.10 32.33 13.71
N LEU A 363 -2.17 32.06 14.63
CA LEU A 363 -2.37 31.21 15.80
C LEU A 363 -1.86 31.93 17.06
N VAL A 364 -2.68 31.95 18.11
CA VAL A 364 -2.32 32.40 19.47
C VAL A 364 -2.27 31.17 20.36
N THR A 365 -1.09 30.72 20.78
CA THR A 365 -0.94 29.52 21.61
C THR A 365 0.28 29.58 22.50
N GLU A 366 0.18 29.01 23.69
CA GLU A 366 1.31 28.75 24.58
C GLU A 366 1.84 27.31 24.46
N GLN A 367 1.21 26.49 23.61
CA GLN A 367 1.62 25.10 23.40
C GLN A 367 2.86 25.02 22.50
N ASN A 368 4.03 24.94 23.12
CA ASN A 368 5.31 24.83 22.40
C ASN A 368 5.35 23.70 21.34
N GLY A 369 4.54 22.64 21.52
CA GLY A 369 4.45 21.54 20.55
C GLY A 369 3.82 21.93 19.20
N LEU A 370 3.10 23.05 19.14
CA LEU A 370 2.47 23.58 17.90
C LEU A 370 3.36 24.64 17.22
N LEU A 371 4.43 25.07 17.86
CA LEU A 371 5.30 26.14 17.41
C LEU A 371 6.61 25.59 16.82
N HIS A 372 7.15 26.30 15.85
CA HIS A 372 8.46 26.08 15.25
C HIS A 372 9.24 27.37 15.26
N LYS A 373 10.57 27.30 15.48
CA LYS A 373 11.44 28.46 15.29
C LYS A 373 11.23 29.01 13.88
N ASN A 374 11.15 30.32 13.72
CA ASN A 374 11.21 30.95 12.40
C ASN A 374 12.60 30.73 11.80
N SER A 375 12.70 29.79 10.87
CA SER A 375 13.93 29.36 10.20
C SER A 375 13.63 29.06 8.73
N ASN A 376 14.64 28.73 7.95
CA ASN A 376 14.43 28.35 6.56
C ASN A 376 13.92 26.91 6.45
N TYR A 377 12.91 26.70 5.63
CA TYR A 377 12.27 25.39 5.42
C TYR A 377 11.93 25.17 3.95
N LEU A 378 11.91 23.89 3.54
CA LEU A 378 11.14 23.49 2.38
C LEU A 378 9.79 22.98 2.85
N PHE A 379 8.71 23.65 2.50
CA PHE A 379 7.33 23.17 2.73
C PHE A 379 6.88 22.30 1.58
N GLY A 380 6.02 21.31 1.88
CA GLY A 380 5.37 20.47 0.89
C GLY A 380 3.90 20.23 1.23
N LYS A 381 3.04 20.17 0.23
CA LYS A 381 1.65 19.78 0.42
C LYS A 381 1.57 18.33 0.83
N ARG A 382 0.82 18.03 1.88
CA ARG A 382 0.63 16.66 2.36
C ARG A 382 -0.45 15.89 1.58
N PHE A 383 -1.39 16.58 0.98
CA PHE A 383 -2.45 15.96 0.18
C PHE A 383 -2.37 16.48 -1.25
N THR A 384 -2.14 15.56 -2.17
CA THR A 384 -2.11 15.79 -3.61
C THR A 384 -2.78 14.61 -4.30
N ALA A 385 -3.67 14.85 -5.25
CA ALA A 385 -4.30 13.78 -6.01
C ALA A 385 -3.28 13.11 -6.95
N LYS A 386 -3.52 11.86 -7.30
CA LYS A 386 -2.63 11.13 -8.23
C LYS A 386 -2.67 11.68 -9.64
N GLU A 387 -3.81 12.22 -10.01
CA GLU A 387 -4.12 12.81 -11.29
C GLU A 387 -3.50 14.21 -11.47
N GLU A 388 -3.07 14.84 -10.35
CA GLU A 388 -2.37 16.12 -10.43
C GLU A 388 -1.05 15.98 -11.19
N HIS A 389 -0.69 17.03 -11.95
CA HIS A 389 0.56 17.08 -12.73
C HIS A 389 1.79 16.69 -11.88
N ARG A 390 1.81 17.08 -10.60
CA ARG A 390 2.87 16.71 -9.64
C ARG A 390 2.29 16.23 -8.33
N ARG A 391 2.91 15.15 -7.81
CA ARG A 391 2.65 14.66 -6.45
C ARG A 391 3.45 15.45 -5.41
N LEU A 392 4.70 15.77 -5.72
CA LEU A 392 5.58 16.55 -4.85
C LEU A 392 5.41 18.04 -5.18
N GLN A 393 4.56 18.72 -4.42
CA GLN A 393 4.29 20.16 -4.55
C GLN A 393 4.93 20.90 -3.39
N CYS A 394 6.08 21.52 -3.65
CA CYS A 394 6.91 22.15 -2.64
C CYS A 394 6.98 23.67 -2.80
N GLY A 395 7.29 24.37 -1.70
CA GLY A 395 7.54 25.81 -1.67
C GLY A 395 8.66 26.17 -0.70
N ILE A 396 9.50 27.10 -1.11
CA ILE A 396 10.62 27.63 -0.33
C ILE A 396 10.10 28.66 0.65
N TYR A 397 10.34 28.43 1.95
CA TYR A 397 10.12 29.39 3.02
C TYR A 397 11.48 29.91 3.53
N LEU A 398 11.63 31.23 3.55
CA LEU A 398 12.83 31.93 4.06
C LEU A 398 12.48 32.82 5.22
N ALA A 399 13.05 32.59 6.40
CA ALA A 399 12.80 33.33 7.61
C ALA A 399 13.08 34.84 7.46
N ARG A 400 14.09 35.22 6.67
CA ARG A 400 14.43 36.63 6.42
C ARG A 400 13.33 37.46 5.76
N LYS A 401 12.30 36.81 5.18
CA LYS A 401 11.13 37.50 4.61
C LYS A 401 10.08 37.87 5.65
N HIS A 402 10.18 37.29 6.85
CA HIS A 402 9.24 37.47 7.94
C HIS A 402 10.03 37.68 9.26
N PRO A 403 10.93 38.68 9.32
CA PRO A 403 11.84 38.88 10.45
C PRO A 403 11.10 39.34 11.73
N GLU A 404 9.88 39.80 11.60
CA GLU A 404 9.01 40.23 12.69
C GLU A 404 8.54 39.07 13.59
N TYR A 405 8.55 37.83 13.07
CA TYR A 405 8.14 36.66 13.84
C TYR A 405 9.35 35.86 14.35
N ARG A 406 9.31 35.45 15.62
CA ARG A 406 10.30 34.53 16.20
C ARG A 406 9.93 33.08 15.97
N GLU A 407 8.65 32.81 15.90
CA GLU A 407 8.07 31.49 15.76
C GLU A 407 6.98 31.48 14.70
N ILE A 408 6.72 30.31 14.15
CA ILE A 408 5.69 30.03 13.18
C ILE A 408 4.96 28.73 13.54
N SER A 409 3.83 28.48 12.94
CA SER A 409 3.11 27.21 13.04
C SER A 409 2.76 26.64 11.67
N THR A 410 2.58 25.35 11.59
CA THR A 410 2.20 24.64 10.36
C THR A 410 1.00 23.74 10.61
N GLN A 411 0.01 23.86 9.74
CA GLN A 411 -1.19 23.03 9.77
C GLN A 411 -0.88 21.60 9.34
N ASN A 412 -1.63 20.60 9.83
CA ASN A 412 -1.38 19.18 9.62
C ASN A 412 -1.52 18.69 8.16
N LYS A 413 -1.90 19.57 7.22
CA LYS A 413 -1.90 19.31 5.77
C LYS A 413 -0.63 19.80 5.07
N ILE A 414 0.37 20.27 5.84
CA ILE A 414 1.71 20.59 5.36
C ILE A 414 2.71 19.59 5.91
N ASN A 415 3.66 19.21 5.09
CA ASN A 415 4.94 18.64 5.50
C ASN A 415 6.03 19.70 5.36
N PHE A 416 7.09 19.63 6.17
CA PHE A 416 8.24 20.52 6.06
C PHE A 416 9.54 19.79 6.37
N ILE A 417 10.62 20.19 5.67
CA ILE A 417 11.96 19.68 5.93
C ILE A 417 12.70 20.64 6.86
N CYS A 418 13.21 20.11 7.97
CA CYS A 418 14.08 20.78 8.92
C CYS A 418 15.39 20.00 9.09
N GLY A 419 16.42 20.66 9.59
CA GLY A 419 17.70 20.07 9.97
C GLY A 419 17.91 20.02 11.48
N LEU A 420 19.01 19.39 11.90
CA LEU A 420 19.54 19.49 13.26
C LEU A 420 19.99 20.94 13.57
N HIS A 421 20.44 21.65 12.53
CA HIS A 421 20.78 23.06 12.55
C HIS A 421 19.88 23.82 11.56
N GLU A 422 19.92 25.16 11.63
CA GLU A 422 19.23 26.02 10.68
C GLU A 422 19.73 25.76 9.25
N LEU A 423 18.81 25.65 8.30
CA LEU A 423 19.14 25.39 6.91
C LEU A 423 19.61 26.68 6.23
N SER A 424 20.74 26.61 5.52
CA SER A 424 21.12 27.70 4.63
C SER A 424 20.13 27.82 3.46
N GLU A 425 20.00 29.03 2.90
CA GLU A 425 19.15 29.22 1.70
C GLU A 425 19.57 28.27 0.58
N CYS A 426 20.87 28.08 0.37
CA CYS A 426 21.37 27.16 -0.65
C CYS A 426 20.88 25.73 -0.44
N VAL A 427 20.83 25.24 0.79
CA VAL A 427 20.30 23.91 1.10
C VAL A 427 18.80 23.83 0.79
N VAL A 428 18.00 24.84 1.19
CA VAL A 428 16.55 24.83 0.90
C VAL A 428 16.27 24.87 -0.61
N TYR A 429 17.01 25.70 -1.37
CA TYR A 429 16.90 25.73 -2.83
C TYR A 429 17.37 24.41 -3.47
N GLY A 430 18.40 23.75 -2.93
CA GLY A 430 18.84 22.44 -3.40
C GLY A 430 17.81 21.32 -3.14
N LEU A 431 17.18 21.33 -1.97
CA LEU A 431 16.06 20.45 -1.66
C LEU A 431 14.87 20.71 -2.60
N TYR A 432 14.62 21.98 -2.94
CA TYR A 432 13.59 22.30 -3.94
C TYR A 432 13.93 21.72 -5.31
N VAL A 433 15.19 21.78 -5.77
CA VAL A 433 15.62 21.11 -7.02
C VAL A 433 15.29 19.64 -6.99
N LEU A 434 15.63 18.93 -5.91
CA LEU A 434 15.33 17.49 -5.78
C LEU A 434 13.83 17.25 -5.91
N PHE A 435 13.02 17.81 -5.00
CA PHE A 435 11.59 17.49 -4.88
C PHE A 435 10.71 18.17 -5.93
N ASN A 436 11.24 19.13 -6.70
CA ASN A 436 10.55 19.70 -7.86
C ASN A 436 11.04 19.13 -9.21
N SER A 437 11.94 18.14 -9.21
CA SER A 437 12.36 17.44 -10.43
C SER A 437 11.39 16.34 -10.83
N THR A 438 11.32 16.08 -12.12
CA THR A 438 10.54 14.96 -12.70
C THR A 438 10.99 13.61 -12.15
N LEU A 439 12.31 13.41 -11.98
CA LEU A 439 12.89 12.16 -11.50
C LEU A 439 12.38 11.79 -10.10
N TYR A 440 12.38 12.75 -9.16
CA TYR A 440 11.90 12.52 -7.79
C TYR A 440 10.37 12.38 -7.72
N ASP A 441 9.63 13.12 -8.54
CA ASP A 441 8.18 12.96 -8.62
C ASP A 441 7.78 11.58 -9.17
N CYS A 442 8.48 11.09 -10.21
CA CYS A 442 8.31 9.75 -10.75
C CYS A 442 8.63 8.67 -9.70
N TYR A 443 9.78 8.78 -9.02
CA TYR A 443 10.14 7.85 -7.94
C TYR A 443 9.06 7.81 -6.85
N TYR A 444 8.57 8.98 -6.42
CA TYR A 444 7.54 9.06 -5.41
C TYR A 444 6.20 8.45 -5.87
N ARG A 445 5.83 8.62 -7.14
CA ARG A 445 4.63 7.98 -7.72
C ARG A 445 4.70 6.47 -7.72
N ILE A 446 5.87 5.91 -7.99
CA ILE A 446 6.10 4.46 -7.94
C ILE A 446 5.99 3.96 -6.48
N LEU A 447 6.58 4.70 -5.55
CA LEU A 447 6.58 4.34 -4.12
C LEU A 447 5.20 4.47 -3.49
N ASN A 448 4.50 5.59 -3.73
CA ASN A 448 3.27 5.95 -3.02
C ASN A 448 2.03 5.84 -3.90
N GLY A 449 1.15 4.94 -3.51
CA GLY A 449 -0.16 4.75 -4.15
C GLY A 449 -1.32 5.50 -3.49
N SER A 450 -1.11 6.25 -2.40
CA SER A 450 -2.20 6.98 -1.71
C SER A 450 -2.26 8.46 -2.15
N THR A 451 -3.33 9.18 -1.79
CA THR A 451 -3.43 10.64 -2.00
C THR A 451 -2.60 11.45 -1.00
N GLN A 452 -2.09 10.80 0.05
CA GLN A 452 -1.32 11.44 1.10
C GLN A 452 0.17 11.32 0.84
N VAL A 453 0.89 12.46 0.86
CA VAL A 453 2.36 12.50 0.83
C VAL A 453 2.88 12.26 2.25
N ASN A 454 3.39 11.07 2.50
CA ASN A 454 3.85 10.65 3.82
C ASN A 454 5.30 11.05 4.09
N SER A 455 5.53 11.73 5.22
CA SER A 455 6.88 12.13 5.63
C SER A 455 7.83 10.96 5.80
N THR A 456 7.36 9.80 6.24
CA THR A 456 8.17 8.59 6.41
C THR A 456 8.72 8.10 5.07
N GLU A 457 7.91 8.09 4.02
CA GLU A 457 8.32 7.69 2.67
C GLU A 457 9.34 8.67 2.10
N ILE A 458 9.09 9.98 2.21
CA ILE A 458 10.06 11.00 1.78
C ILE A 458 11.38 10.87 2.53
N ASN A 459 11.36 10.60 3.84
CA ASN A 459 12.57 10.38 4.63
C ASN A 459 13.35 9.13 4.22
N SER A 460 12.72 8.16 3.57
CA SER A 460 13.37 6.94 3.07
C SER A 460 13.92 7.07 1.66
N MET A 461 13.51 8.11 0.92
CA MET A 461 13.99 8.32 -0.46
C MET A 461 15.48 8.59 -0.50
N PRO A 462 16.21 8.03 -1.47
CA PRO A 462 17.63 8.30 -1.66
C PRO A 462 17.88 9.76 -2.02
N VAL A 463 18.90 10.35 -1.43
CA VAL A 463 19.33 11.73 -1.70
C VAL A 463 20.86 11.80 -1.88
N PRO A 464 21.37 12.77 -2.64
CA PRO A 464 22.80 12.99 -2.76
C PRO A 464 23.39 13.56 -1.45
N PRO A 465 24.72 13.62 -1.31
CA PRO A 465 25.38 14.25 -0.18
C PRO A 465 24.98 15.72 0.00
N MET A 466 25.09 16.25 1.24
CA MET A 466 24.69 17.61 1.59
C MET A 466 25.39 18.67 0.73
N ASN A 467 26.68 18.52 0.47
CA ASN A 467 27.44 19.44 -0.38
C ASN A 467 26.92 19.51 -1.83
N THR A 468 26.43 18.38 -2.37
CA THR A 468 25.79 18.31 -3.69
C THR A 468 24.45 19.03 -3.66
N ILE A 469 23.63 18.82 -2.63
CA ILE A 469 22.35 19.53 -2.44
C ILE A 469 22.61 21.05 -2.39
N GLU A 470 23.61 21.48 -1.63
CA GLU A 470 23.98 22.89 -1.54
C GLU A 470 24.45 23.49 -2.87
N ALA A 471 25.25 22.72 -3.63
CA ALA A 471 25.71 23.12 -4.96
C ALA A 471 24.55 23.27 -5.96
N MET A 472 23.59 22.35 -5.96
CA MET A 472 22.36 22.45 -6.75
C MET A 472 21.57 23.71 -6.39
N GLY A 473 21.44 24.03 -5.10
CA GLY A 473 20.75 25.22 -4.64
C GLY A 473 21.43 26.50 -5.11
N LYS A 474 22.79 26.57 -5.08
CA LYS A 474 23.55 27.69 -5.64
C LYS A 474 23.29 27.84 -7.14
N ALA A 475 23.19 26.72 -7.87
CA ALA A 475 22.87 26.73 -9.30
C ALA A 475 21.44 27.28 -9.57
N LEU A 476 20.44 26.85 -8.77
CA LEU A 476 19.06 27.33 -8.91
C LEU A 476 18.94 28.82 -8.58
N ILE A 477 19.62 29.30 -7.52
CA ILE A 477 19.62 30.72 -7.16
C ILE A 477 20.21 31.57 -8.29
N ARG A 478 21.27 31.09 -8.95
CA ARG A 478 21.89 31.79 -10.09
C ARG A 478 21.00 31.82 -11.34
N SER A 479 20.30 30.72 -11.63
CA SER A 479 19.41 30.62 -12.80
C SER A 479 18.21 31.55 -12.70
N LYS A 480 17.75 31.87 -11.48
CA LYS A 480 16.50 32.60 -11.17
C LYS A 480 15.25 31.95 -11.75
N ASP A 481 15.35 30.75 -12.30
CA ASP A 481 14.26 29.97 -12.90
C ASP A 481 13.91 28.77 -12.00
N MET A 482 12.74 28.82 -11.37
CA MET A 482 12.23 27.79 -10.48
C MET A 482 11.37 26.76 -11.20
N SER A 483 11.35 26.73 -12.53
CA SER A 483 10.58 25.77 -13.30
C SER A 483 11.06 24.34 -13.10
N GLU A 484 10.18 23.39 -13.37
CA GLU A 484 10.49 21.97 -13.38
C GLU A 484 11.65 21.65 -14.34
N ALA A 485 11.64 22.24 -15.54
CA ALA A 485 12.68 22.05 -16.52
C ALA A 485 14.06 22.53 -16.04
N SER A 486 14.11 23.66 -15.32
CA SER A 486 15.32 24.14 -14.70
C SER A 486 15.82 23.20 -13.62
N CYS A 487 14.93 22.72 -12.75
CA CYS A 487 15.26 21.72 -11.72
C CYS A 487 15.78 20.42 -12.35
N ASP A 488 15.15 19.91 -13.40
CA ASP A 488 15.60 18.70 -14.12
C ASP A 488 16.98 18.86 -14.75
N ASN A 489 17.25 20.02 -15.35
CA ASN A 489 18.55 20.32 -15.95
C ASN A 489 19.66 20.41 -14.90
N ILE A 490 19.38 21.09 -13.78
CA ILE A 490 20.33 21.17 -12.66
C ILE A 490 20.56 19.78 -12.10
N LEU A 491 19.50 19.04 -11.76
CA LEU A 491 19.62 17.68 -11.21
C LEU A 491 20.49 16.79 -12.11
N ARG A 492 20.23 16.80 -13.43
CA ARG A 492 20.97 15.98 -14.42
C ARG A 492 22.47 16.29 -14.46
N SER A 493 22.86 17.50 -14.12
CA SER A 493 24.29 17.88 -14.11
C SER A 493 25.04 17.43 -12.85
N PHE A 494 24.31 16.93 -11.85
CA PHE A 494 24.91 16.50 -10.56
C PHE A 494 24.74 15.01 -10.26
N ILE A 495 23.74 14.34 -10.85
CA ILE A 495 23.45 12.92 -10.62
C ILE A 495 23.02 12.18 -11.88
#